data_285fa63dd5525a27910fcd8372fddcfb
#
_entry.id   285fa63dd5525a27910fcd8372fddcfb
#
_cell.length_a   1.000
_cell.length_b   1.000
_cell.length_c   1.000
_cell.angle_alpha   90.00
_cell.angle_beta   90.00
_cell.angle_gamma   90.00
#
_symmetry.space_group_name_H-M   'P 1'
#
loop_
_entity.id
_entity.type
_entity.pdbx_description
1 polymer ?
#
loop_
_entity_poly.entity_id
_entity_poly.type
_entity_poly.pdbx_seq_one_letter_code
_entity_poly.pdbx_strand_id
1 'polypeptide(L)'
;MHRERVLKALAGLLVGVEKKLHLADRRRRREDKLIERARLLEMQRAQNKTNLKDADANGKISYRIGAYMQMKKLEEVYTNRELSWLQFNERVLNEAGNPRVPLAERLTFASIYQTNLDEFFMVRVGSLMMQMNSKEKIFENKTKMSSEEQVSAILDRVCELEKKKARIYEQLMGELEPKGVRIINFNKLSKDEGDLLEAYFDAHIAPFLSPMIIGKQQPFPFLANKQLYAVVLLTTQKGKKKTGIVPCSNSVFKRLIEIPTRPGTFMLSEELILHFVSKLYPKYV
;
A
#
# COMPACT_ATOMS: atom_id res chain seq x y z
N MET A 1 26.95 3.90 -12.94
CA MET A 1 26.62 3.09 -11.74
C MET A 1 25.59 3.75 -10.81
N HIS A 2 25.75 5.00 -10.36
CA HIS A 2 24.82 5.64 -9.39
C HIS A 2 23.42 5.90 -10.00
N ARG A 3 23.35 6.44 -11.23
CA ARG A 3 22.08 6.71 -11.96
C ARG A 3 21.25 5.44 -12.18
N GLU A 4 21.90 4.32 -12.49
CA GLU A 4 21.21 3.04 -12.72
C GLU A 4 20.60 2.45 -11.43
N ARG A 5 21.27 2.63 -10.27
CA ARG A 5 20.73 2.24 -8.96
C ARG A 5 19.52 3.08 -8.57
N VAL A 6 19.55 4.39 -8.84
CA VAL A 6 18.43 5.30 -8.56
C VAL A 6 17.22 4.96 -9.44
N LEU A 7 17.43 4.68 -10.73
CA LEU A 7 16.35 4.28 -11.63
C LEU A 7 15.76 2.93 -11.27
N LYS A 8 16.57 1.96 -10.83
CA LYS A 8 16.10 0.67 -10.31
C LYS A 8 15.30 0.85 -9.02
N ALA A 9 15.70 1.75 -8.13
CA ALA A 9 14.98 2.06 -6.89
C ALA A 9 13.67 2.79 -7.17
N LEU A 10 13.66 3.75 -8.11
CA LEU A 10 12.43 4.42 -8.58
C LEU A 10 11.46 3.45 -9.26
N ALA A 11 11.96 2.58 -10.11
CA ALA A 11 11.15 1.53 -10.71
C ALA A 11 10.57 0.58 -9.64
N GLY A 12 11.33 0.27 -8.60
CA GLY A 12 10.87 -0.52 -7.45
C GLY A 12 9.81 0.19 -6.60
N LEU A 13 9.87 1.52 -6.46
CA LEU A 13 8.85 2.35 -5.80
C LEU A 13 7.54 2.41 -6.59
N LEU A 14 7.66 2.38 -7.91
CA LEU A 14 6.55 2.58 -8.83
C LEU A 14 5.93 1.24 -9.28
N VAL A 15 6.70 0.16 -9.23
CA VAL A 15 6.26 -1.21 -9.55
C VAL A 15 6.51 -2.08 -8.32
N GLY A 16 5.47 -2.56 -7.68
CA GLY A 16 5.58 -3.46 -6.52
C GLY A 16 6.56 -4.62 -6.82
N VAL A 17 7.57 -4.76 -5.95
CA VAL A 17 8.72 -5.63 -6.14
C VAL A 17 8.33 -7.11 -6.15
N GLU A 18 8.27 -7.74 -7.31
CA GLU A 18 8.02 -9.20 -7.43
C GLU A 18 9.20 -10.11 -7.03
N LYS A 19 10.42 -9.60 -6.90
CA LYS A 19 11.63 -10.46 -6.81
C LYS A 19 12.33 -10.56 -5.45
N LYS A 20 11.91 -9.86 -4.39
CA LYS A 20 12.50 -10.00 -3.04
C LYS A 20 11.69 -10.84 -2.05
N LEU A 21 10.59 -11.44 -2.46
CA LEU A 21 9.70 -12.24 -1.60
C LEU A 21 10.38 -13.49 -0.99
N HIS A 22 11.32 -14.13 -1.65
CA HIS A 22 11.91 -15.38 -1.15
C HIS A 22 12.90 -15.22 0.03
N LEU A 23 13.58 -14.08 0.17
CA LEU A 23 14.49 -13.87 1.31
C LEU A 23 13.76 -13.35 2.56
N ALA A 24 12.76 -12.49 2.38
CA ALA A 24 11.91 -11.98 3.46
C ALA A 24 11.09 -13.11 4.10
N ASP A 25 10.58 -14.06 3.31
CA ASP A 25 9.77 -15.19 3.78
C ASP A 25 10.58 -16.15 4.68
N ARG A 26 11.87 -16.37 4.41
CA ARG A 26 12.76 -17.19 5.28
C ARG A 26 13.08 -16.50 6.61
N ARG A 27 13.24 -15.16 6.64
CA ARG A 27 13.44 -14.39 7.88
C ARG A 27 12.15 -14.38 8.72
N ARG A 28 11.01 -14.14 8.08
CA ARG A 28 9.69 -14.11 8.72
C ARG A 28 9.35 -15.43 9.40
N ARG A 29 9.58 -16.58 8.76
CA ARG A 29 9.37 -17.92 9.36
C ARG A 29 10.27 -18.20 10.57
N ARG A 30 11.45 -17.57 10.66
CA ARG A 30 12.32 -17.66 11.84
C ARG A 30 11.83 -16.78 12.99
N GLU A 31 11.36 -15.56 12.69
CA GLU A 31 10.81 -14.63 13.68
C GLU A 31 9.48 -15.13 14.24
N ASP A 32 8.59 -15.65 13.40
CA ASP A 32 7.32 -16.27 13.83
C ASP A 32 7.56 -17.47 14.77
N LYS A 33 8.54 -18.33 14.46
CA LYS A 33 8.91 -19.45 15.35
C LYS A 33 9.51 -19.01 16.69
N LEU A 34 10.26 -17.90 16.73
CA LEU A 34 10.79 -17.33 17.95
C LEU A 34 9.69 -16.71 18.83
N ILE A 35 8.74 -16.02 18.21
CA ILE A 35 7.57 -15.42 18.87
C ILE A 35 6.66 -16.54 19.42
N GLU A 36 6.44 -17.61 18.68
CA GLU A 36 5.62 -18.75 19.09
C GLU A 36 6.28 -19.51 20.25
N ARG A 37 7.61 -19.65 20.22
CA ARG A 37 8.38 -20.27 21.31
C ARG A 37 8.38 -19.43 22.60
N ALA A 38 8.46 -18.10 22.47
CA ALA A 38 8.33 -17.19 23.60
C ALA A 38 6.92 -17.24 24.22
N ARG A 39 5.87 -17.33 23.38
CA ARG A 39 4.48 -17.51 23.84
C ARG A 39 4.25 -18.83 24.58
N LEU A 40 4.80 -19.93 24.09
CA LEU A 40 4.72 -21.25 24.76
C LEU A 40 5.39 -21.21 26.13
N LEU A 41 6.53 -20.55 26.28
CA LEU A 41 7.23 -20.37 27.55
C LEU A 41 6.45 -19.51 28.54
N GLU A 42 5.78 -18.44 28.06
CA GLU A 42 4.90 -17.62 28.91
C GLU A 42 3.64 -18.37 29.33
N MET A 43 3.02 -19.16 28.45
CA MET A 43 1.88 -20.01 28.80
C MET A 43 2.26 -21.08 29.83
N GLN A 44 3.42 -21.73 29.71
CA GLN A 44 3.93 -22.69 30.70
C GLN A 44 4.21 -22.03 32.05
N ARG A 45 4.75 -20.79 32.07
CA ARG A 45 4.96 -20.03 33.31
C ARG A 45 3.63 -19.60 33.95
N ALA A 46 2.62 -19.29 33.17
CA ALA A 46 1.28 -18.96 33.66
C ALA A 46 0.58 -20.19 34.25
N GLN A 47 0.66 -21.36 33.58
CA GLN A 47 0.10 -22.63 34.08
C GLN A 47 0.77 -23.10 35.37
N ASN A 48 2.09 -22.97 35.52
CA ASN A 48 2.79 -23.31 36.76
C ASN A 48 2.47 -22.36 37.94
N LYS A 49 1.99 -21.14 37.68
CA LYS A 49 1.50 -20.21 38.73
C LYS A 49 0.08 -20.53 39.18
N THR A 50 -0.74 -21.17 38.37
CA THR A 50 -2.13 -21.53 38.69
C THR A 50 -2.25 -22.80 39.54
N ASN A 51 -1.24 -23.70 39.52
CA ASN A 51 -1.26 -24.94 40.28
C ASN A 51 -0.90 -24.81 41.79
N LEU A 52 -0.77 -23.60 42.31
CA LEU A 52 -0.30 -23.30 43.66
C LEU A 52 -1.33 -22.68 44.59
N LYS A 53 -2.62 -22.59 44.24
CA LYS A 53 -3.66 -22.05 45.15
C LYS A 53 -5.02 -22.74 44.93
N ASP A 54 -5.14 -23.98 45.37
CA ASP A 54 -6.44 -24.55 45.73
C ASP A 54 -6.65 -24.35 47.23
N ALA A 55 -7.54 -23.40 47.58
CA ALA A 55 -8.35 -23.43 48.83
C ALA A 55 -9.35 -22.23 48.83
N ASP A 56 -10.59 -22.56 49.14
CA ASP A 56 -11.71 -21.79 49.72
C ASP A 56 -12.87 -21.37 48.80
N ALA A 57 -14.06 -21.81 49.25
CA ALA A 57 -15.37 -21.56 48.64
C ALA A 57 -15.76 -20.03 48.57
N ASN A 58 -15.13 -19.17 49.35
CA ASN A 58 -15.25 -17.70 49.27
C ASN A 58 -14.38 -17.08 48.17
N GLY A 59 -13.49 -17.85 47.56
CA GLY A 59 -12.57 -17.43 46.52
C GLY A 59 -13.23 -17.17 45.16
N LYS A 60 -14.39 -17.73 44.86
CA LYS A 60 -15.01 -17.63 43.53
C LYS A 60 -15.44 -16.21 43.14
N ILE A 61 -15.87 -15.39 44.07
CA ILE A 61 -16.30 -13.99 43.81
C ILE A 61 -15.07 -13.09 43.72
N SER A 62 -14.11 -13.26 44.66
CA SER A 62 -12.82 -12.54 44.62
C SER A 62 -11.98 -12.88 43.38
N TYR A 63 -12.01 -14.16 42.96
CA TYR A 63 -11.34 -14.63 41.74
C TYR A 63 -11.94 -14.01 40.46
N ARG A 64 -13.28 -13.88 40.37
CA ARG A 64 -13.94 -13.23 39.24
C ARG A 64 -13.66 -11.72 39.16
N ILE A 65 -13.63 -11.03 40.30
CA ILE A 65 -13.28 -9.61 40.37
C ILE A 65 -11.79 -9.41 40.06
N GLY A 66 -10.93 -10.25 40.61
CA GLY A 66 -9.49 -10.22 40.31
C GLY A 66 -9.19 -10.51 38.82
N ALA A 67 -9.85 -11.50 38.24
CA ALA A 67 -9.72 -11.83 36.82
C ALA A 67 -10.26 -10.69 35.93
N TYR A 68 -11.38 -10.04 36.29
CA TYR A 68 -11.92 -8.87 35.58
C TYR A 68 -11.00 -7.67 35.66
N MET A 69 -10.46 -7.35 36.85
CA MET A 69 -9.47 -6.29 37.06
C MET A 69 -8.16 -6.56 36.29
N GLN A 70 -7.73 -7.82 36.24
CA GLN A 70 -6.53 -8.22 35.51
C GLN A 70 -6.75 -8.17 33.99
N MET A 71 -7.96 -8.50 33.50
CA MET A 71 -8.34 -8.31 32.10
C MET A 71 -8.36 -6.84 31.70
N LYS A 72 -8.97 -5.96 32.51
CA LYS A 72 -9.01 -4.51 32.26
C LYS A 72 -7.59 -3.90 32.23
N LYS A 73 -6.70 -4.37 33.12
CA LYS A 73 -5.30 -3.96 33.15
C LYS A 73 -4.52 -4.47 31.92
N LEU A 74 -4.91 -5.61 31.35
CA LEU A 74 -4.31 -6.14 30.11
C LEU A 74 -4.72 -5.30 28.88
N GLU A 75 -5.98 -4.86 28.79
CA GLU A 75 -6.46 -3.99 27.70
C GLU A 75 -5.73 -2.64 27.67
N GLU A 76 -5.35 -2.10 28.84
CA GLU A 76 -4.59 -0.85 28.96
C GLU A 76 -3.09 -1.00 28.60
N VAL A 77 -2.52 -2.21 28.73
CA VAL A 77 -1.10 -2.49 28.55
C VAL A 77 -0.77 -2.96 27.11
N TYR A 78 -1.71 -3.63 26.45
CA TYR A 78 -1.47 -4.20 25.14
C TYR A 78 -1.99 -3.30 24.02
N THR A 79 -1.16 -3.05 23.03
CA THR A 79 -1.59 -2.47 21.75
C THR A 79 -2.19 -3.56 20.87
N ASN A 80 -3.26 -3.23 20.14
CA ASN A 80 -3.81 -4.13 19.13
C ASN A 80 -2.73 -4.59 18.15
N ARG A 81 -2.76 -5.86 17.79
CA ARG A 81 -1.73 -6.50 16.95
C ARG A 81 -1.55 -5.80 15.60
N GLU A 82 -2.63 -5.39 14.97
CA GLU A 82 -2.60 -4.76 13.65
C GLU A 82 -2.08 -3.32 13.73
N LEU A 83 -2.44 -2.59 14.77
CA LEU A 83 -1.90 -1.25 15.04
C LEU A 83 -0.41 -1.30 15.40
N SER A 84 0.02 -2.31 16.15
CA SER A 84 1.43 -2.57 16.44
C SER A 84 2.22 -2.87 15.16
N TRP A 85 1.62 -3.61 14.22
CA TRP A 85 2.23 -3.87 12.92
C TRP A 85 2.39 -2.57 12.10
N LEU A 86 1.40 -1.67 12.12
CA LEU A 86 1.52 -0.36 11.46
C LEU A 86 2.62 0.49 12.07
N GLN A 87 2.83 0.44 13.41
CA GLN A 87 3.97 1.09 14.08
C GLN A 87 5.31 0.52 13.59
N PHE A 88 5.39 -0.80 13.38
CA PHE A 88 6.57 -1.41 12.76
C PHE A 88 6.82 -0.86 11.36
N ASN A 89 5.79 -0.84 10.50
CA ASN A 89 5.94 -0.34 9.13
C ASN A 89 6.25 1.16 9.08
N GLU A 90 5.77 1.94 10.06
CA GLU A 90 6.17 3.34 10.22
C GLU A 90 7.67 3.49 10.48
N ARG A 91 8.32 2.59 11.22
CA ARG A 91 9.77 2.63 11.39
C ARG A 91 10.50 2.45 10.07
N VAL A 92 9.99 1.59 9.18
CA VAL A 92 10.52 1.45 7.81
C VAL A 92 10.37 2.77 7.04
N LEU A 93 9.23 3.44 7.16
CA LEU A 93 9.01 4.76 6.55
C LEU A 93 9.94 5.83 7.12
N ASN A 94 10.27 5.77 8.42
CA ASN A 94 11.21 6.70 9.06
C ASN A 94 12.60 6.62 8.44
N GLU A 95 13.07 5.43 8.05
CA GLU A 95 14.35 5.28 7.35
C GLU A 95 14.35 5.94 5.97
N ALA A 96 13.20 5.97 5.28
CA ALA A 96 13.05 6.74 4.05
C ALA A 96 13.19 8.26 4.28
N GLY A 97 12.76 8.74 5.43
CA GLY A 97 12.88 10.15 5.85
C GLY A 97 14.21 10.50 6.52
N ASN A 98 15.08 9.54 6.81
CA ASN A 98 16.31 9.74 7.56
C ASN A 98 17.47 10.28 6.67
N PRO A 99 17.93 11.52 6.82
CA PRO A 99 18.97 12.10 5.97
C PRO A 99 20.34 11.44 6.12
N ARG A 100 20.56 10.63 7.16
CA ARG A 100 21.81 9.86 7.36
C ARG A 100 21.88 8.64 6.46
N VAL A 101 20.73 8.21 5.90
CA VAL A 101 20.64 7.09 4.96
C VAL A 101 20.89 7.60 3.55
N PRO A 102 21.70 6.91 2.70
CA PRO A 102 21.90 7.30 1.31
C PRO A 102 20.60 7.42 0.53
N LEU A 103 20.48 8.42 -0.36
CA LEU A 103 19.25 8.75 -1.07
C LEU A 103 18.62 7.55 -1.80
N ALA A 104 19.43 6.71 -2.47
CA ALA A 104 18.94 5.52 -3.17
C ALA A 104 18.35 4.47 -2.21
N GLU A 105 18.92 4.33 -1.01
CA GLU A 105 18.39 3.42 0.02
C GLU A 105 17.11 3.99 0.64
N ARG A 106 17.01 5.31 0.82
CA ARG A 106 15.78 5.97 1.28
C ARG A 106 14.61 5.72 0.32
N LEU A 107 14.85 5.78 -0.99
CA LEU A 107 13.87 5.41 -2.01
C LEU A 107 13.47 3.93 -1.89
N THR A 108 14.43 3.06 -1.61
CA THR A 108 14.18 1.64 -1.39
C THR A 108 13.31 1.42 -0.14
N PHE A 109 13.60 2.12 0.98
CA PHE A 109 12.76 2.05 2.20
C PHE A 109 11.33 2.54 1.95
N ALA A 110 11.13 3.61 1.18
CA ALA A 110 9.80 4.08 0.81
C ALA A 110 9.04 3.02 -0.02
N SER A 111 9.73 2.32 -0.92
CA SER A 111 9.17 1.20 -1.69
C SER A 111 8.80 0.01 -0.80
N ILE A 112 9.67 -0.37 0.14
CA ILE A 112 9.41 -1.44 1.10
C ILE A 112 8.19 -1.11 1.96
N TYR A 113 8.09 0.13 2.46
CA TYR A 113 6.92 0.58 3.23
C TYR A 113 5.62 0.36 2.45
N GLN A 114 5.57 0.79 1.19
CA GLN A 114 4.38 0.65 0.35
C GLN A 114 4.05 -0.83 0.08
N THR A 115 5.04 -1.64 -0.27
CA THR A 115 4.83 -3.07 -0.53
C THR A 115 4.32 -3.81 0.71
N ASN A 116 4.86 -3.48 1.88
CA ASN A 116 4.40 -4.02 3.16
C ASN A 116 2.95 -3.63 3.44
N LEU A 117 2.58 -2.36 3.18
CA LEU A 117 1.22 -1.86 3.40
C LEU A 117 0.23 -2.55 2.45
N ASP A 118 0.58 -2.73 1.17
CA ASP A 118 -0.24 -3.45 0.20
C ASP A 118 -0.51 -4.90 0.66
N GLU A 119 0.53 -5.61 1.12
CA GLU A 119 0.38 -6.97 1.64
C GLU A 119 -0.49 -7.01 2.91
N PHE A 120 -0.30 -6.05 3.80
CA PHE A 120 -1.10 -5.91 5.02
C PHE A 120 -2.60 -5.75 4.70
N PHE A 121 -2.93 -4.89 3.74
CA PHE A 121 -4.32 -4.73 3.31
C PHE A 121 -4.90 -5.99 2.66
N MET A 122 -4.14 -6.64 1.78
CA MET A 122 -4.60 -7.85 1.11
C MET A 122 -4.86 -9.01 2.06
N VAL A 123 -3.99 -9.21 3.05
CA VAL A 123 -4.04 -10.39 3.92
C VAL A 123 -4.79 -10.09 5.21
N ARG A 124 -4.36 -9.07 5.96
CA ARG A 124 -4.88 -8.83 7.32
C ARG A 124 -6.16 -8.04 7.32
N VAL A 125 -6.20 -6.90 6.63
CA VAL A 125 -7.42 -6.08 6.54
C VAL A 125 -8.49 -6.86 5.77
N GLY A 126 -8.12 -7.56 4.69
CA GLY A 126 -9.04 -8.45 3.96
C GLY A 126 -9.67 -9.52 4.87
N SER A 127 -8.89 -10.14 5.77
CA SER A 127 -9.39 -11.09 6.75
C SER A 127 -10.36 -10.44 7.75
N LEU A 128 -10.05 -9.25 8.26
CA LEU A 128 -10.94 -8.51 9.16
C LEU A 128 -12.26 -8.14 8.46
N MET A 129 -12.21 -7.69 7.20
CA MET A 129 -13.38 -7.38 6.39
C MET A 129 -14.28 -8.62 6.17
N MET A 130 -13.69 -9.79 5.99
CA MET A 130 -14.47 -11.05 5.93
C MET A 130 -15.14 -11.37 7.27
N GLN A 131 -14.45 -11.14 8.40
CA GLN A 131 -15.00 -11.36 9.75
C GLN A 131 -16.16 -10.40 10.07
N MET A 132 -16.14 -9.16 9.60
CA MET A 132 -17.24 -8.21 9.74
C MET A 132 -18.55 -8.72 9.11
N ASN A 133 -18.46 -9.53 8.06
CA ASN A 133 -19.61 -10.15 7.39
C ASN A 133 -20.03 -11.48 8.02
N SER A 134 -19.36 -11.94 9.08
CA SER A 134 -19.71 -13.17 9.81
C SER A 134 -20.92 -12.95 10.72
N LYS A 135 -21.72 -14.01 10.93
CA LYS A 135 -22.82 -13.97 11.90
C LYS A 135 -22.33 -13.88 13.34
N GLU A 136 -21.13 -14.36 13.62
CA GLU A 136 -20.53 -14.33 14.96
C GLU A 136 -19.58 -13.12 15.08
N LYS A 137 -19.76 -12.34 16.15
CA LYS A 137 -18.85 -11.26 16.48
C LYS A 137 -17.53 -11.82 17.02
N ILE A 138 -16.46 -11.58 16.31
CA ILE A 138 -15.11 -12.00 16.69
C ILE A 138 -14.40 -10.80 17.32
N PHE A 139 -13.84 -11.01 18.50
CA PHE A 139 -13.08 -10.01 19.25
C PHE A 139 -11.61 -10.39 19.33
N GLU A 140 -10.74 -9.39 19.23
CA GLU A 140 -9.29 -9.59 19.43
C GLU A 140 -9.01 -9.99 20.89
N ASN A 141 -8.04 -10.89 21.07
CA ASN A 141 -7.82 -11.57 22.36
C ASN A 141 -7.34 -10.64 23.49
N LYS A 142 -6.58 -9.59 23.19
CA LYS A 142 -5.93 -8.72 24.18
C LYS A 142 -6.68 -7.42 24.40
N THR A 143 -6.95 -6.70 23.33
CA THR A 143 -7.61 -5.37 23.37
C THR A 143 -9.13 -5.47 23.28
N LYS A 144 -9.68 -6.67 23.03
CA LYS A 144 -11.14 -6.90 22.88
C LYS A 144 -11.81 -6.06 21.78
N MET A 145 -11.03 -5.48 20.90
CA MET A 145 -11.59 -4.75 19.76
C MET A 145 -12.32 -5.69 18.81
N SER A 146 -13.51 -5.30 18.38
CA SER A 146 -14.24 -5.96 17.30
C SER A 146 -13.51 -5.78 15.96
N SER A 147 -13.88 -6.55 14.93
CA SER A 147 -13.29 -6.41 13.59
C SER A 147 -13.54 -5.04 12.99
N GLU A 148 -14.73 -4.44 13.24
CA GLU A 148 -15.10 -3.09 12.81
C GLU A 148 -14.22 -2.02 13.46
N GLU A 149 -14.04 -2.10 14.79
CA GLU A 149 -13.19 -1.16 15.54
C GLU A 149 -11.73 -1.25 15.08
N GLN A 150 -11.24 -2.46 14.84
CA GLN A 150 -9.88 -2.67 14.30
C GLN A 150 -9.73 -2.03 12.92
N VAL A 151 -10.67 -2.28 12.00
CA VAL A 151 -10.61 -1.70 10.64
C VAL A 151 -10.68 -0.18 10.69
N SER A 152 -11.57 0.41 11.51
CA SER A 152 -11.65 1.86 11.67
C SER A 152 -10.34 2.45 12.16
N ALA A 153 -9.78 1.91 13.24
CA ALA A 153 -8.51 2.37 13.80
C ALA A 153 -7.31 2.19 12.83
N ILE A 154 -7.31 1.12 12.03
CA ILE A 154 -6.32 0.90 10.97
C ILE A 154 -6.42 2.00 9.92
N LEU A 155 -7.63 2.30 9.42
CA LEU A 155 -7.84 3.31 8.39
C LEU A 155 -7.43 4.69 8.86
N ASP A 156 -7.78 5.07 10.10
CA ASP A 156 -7.36 6.34 10.71
C ASP A 156 -5.84 6.45 10.76
N ARG A 157 -5.18 5.39 11.25
CA ARG A 157 -3.72 5.36 11.34
C ARG A 157 -3.04 5.42 9.97
N VAL A 158 -3.57 4.69 8.98
CA VAL A 158 -3.06 4.73 7.62
C VAL A 158 -3.21 6.12 7.00
N CYS A 159 -4.33 6.82 7.21
CA CYS A 159 -4.50 8.20 6.75
C CYS A 159 -3.43 9.15 7.29
N GLU A 160 -3.00 8.99 8.56
CA GLU A 160 -1.90 9.77 9.12
C GLU A 160 -0.55 9.42 8.46
N LEU A 161 -0.29 8.12 8.28
CA LEU A 161 0.95 7.63 7.67
C LEU A 161 1.07 8.03 6.20
N GLU A 162 -0.04 8.08 5.46
CA GLU A 162 -0.06 8.55 4.07
C GLU A 162 0.36 10.02 3.95
N LYS A 163 -0.09 10.89 4.87
CA LYS A 163 0.36 12.29 4.92
C LYS A 163 1.87 12.40 5.20
N LYS A 164 2.38 11.53 6.04
CA LYS A 164 3.83 11.44 6.34
C LYS A 164 4.60 10.94 5.13
N LYS A 165 4.12 9.88 4.48
CA LYS A 165 4.70 9.33 3.26
C LYS A 165 4.77 10.36 2.14
N ALA A 166 3.69 11.10 1.91
CA ALA A 166 3.65 12.15 0.89
C ALA A 166 4.76 13.19 1.09
N ARG A 167 4.94 13.71 2.32
CA ARG A 167 6.01 14.66 2.64
C ARG A 167 7.41 14.09 2.41
N ILE A 168 7.63 12.85 2.82
CA ILE A 168 8.93 12.17 2.59
C ILE A 168 9.16 11.98 1.09
N TYR A 169 8.14 11.60 0.33
CA TYR A 169 8.24 11.43 -1.12
C TYR A 169 8.60 12.75 -1.83
N GLU A 170 7.96 13.86 -1.46
CA GLU A 170 8.27 15.18 -2.00
C GLU A 170 9.72 15.60 -1.71
N GLN A 171 10.21 15.35 -0.49
CA GLN A 171 11.61 15.59 -0.12
C GLN A 171 12.57 14.75 -0.99
N LEU A 172 12.28 13.45 -1.16
CA LEU A 172 13.10 12.56 -1.98
C LEU A 172 13.15 13.01 -3.43
N MET A 173 12.02 13.44 -3.99
CA MET A 173 11.96 13.97 -5.36
C MET A 173 12.75 15.27 -5.50
N GLY A 174 12.65 16.17 -4.52
CA GLY A 174 13.45 17.41 -4.49
C GLY A 174 14.95 17.16 -4.40
N GLU A 175 15.38 16.13 -3.65
CA GLU A 175 16.80 15.73 -3.55
C GLU A 175 17.32 15.00 -4.81
N LEU A 176 16.45 14.40 -5.61
CA LEU A 176 16.79 13.77 -6.89
C LEU A 176 17.01 14.77 -8.02
N GLU A 177 16.28 15.88 -7.98
CA GLU A 177 16.32 16.88 -9.05
C GLU A 177 17.74 17.45 -9.33
N PRO A 178 18.53 17.89 -8.31
CA PRO A 178 19.89 18.36 -8.54
C PRO A 178 20.85 17.21 -8.95
N LYS A 179 20.43 15.95 -8.82
CA LYS A 179 21.17 14.77 -9.29
C LYS A 179 20.78 14.36 -10.72
N GLY A 180 20.00 15.20 -11.41
CA GLY A 180 19.61 15.00 -12.80
C GLY A 180 18.50 13.96 -12.99
N VAL A 181 17.70 13.67 -11.96
CA VAL A 181 16.52 12.79 -12.08
C VAL A 181 15.27 13.58 -11.73
N ARG A 182 14.37 13.75 -12.70
CA ARG A 182 13.13 14.53 -12.56
C ARG A 182 11.95 13.73 -13.08
N ILE A 183 10.81 13.86 -12.40
CA ILE A 183 9.51 13.42 -12.92
C ILE A 183 8.68 14.68 -13.18
N ILE A 184 8.18 14.83 -14.39
CA ILE A 184 7.38 15.99 -14.78
C ILE A 184 6.02 15.56 -15.31
N ASN A 185 5.05 16.47 -15.27
CA ASN A 185 3.75 16.32 -15.89
C ASN A 185 3.74 16.99 -17.28
N PHE A 186 2.68 16.73 -18.06
CA PHE A 186 2.56 17.19 -19.44
C PHE A 186 2.65 18.71 -19.58
N ASN A 187 2.15 19.47 -18.61
CA ASN A 187 2.13 20.95 -18.62
C ASN A 187 3.53 21.58 -18.58
N LYS A 188 4.60 20.81 -18.31
CA LYS A 188 6.00 21.26 -18.26
C LYS A 188 6.77 20.97 -19.55
N LEU A 189 6.09 20.48 -20.59
CA LEU A 189 6.69 20.19 -21.89
C LEU A 189 6.67 21.41 -22.80
N SER A 190 7.65 21.49 -23.71
CA SER A 190 7.54 22.33 -24.91
C SER A 190 6.58 21.70 -25.93
N LYS A 191 6.16 22.47 -26.93
CA LYS A 191 5.30 21.94 -27.98
C LYS A 191 5.94 20.76 -28.72
N ASP A 192 7.20 20.91 -29.11
CA ASP A 192 7.94 19.86 -29.85
C ASP A 192 8.08 18.56 -29.02
N GLU A 193 8.28 18.68 -27.71
CA GLU A 193 8.30 17.53 -26.81
C GLU A 193 6.92 16.87 -26.66
N GLY A 194 5.87 17.68 -26.65
CA GLY A 194 4.50 17.20 -26.67
C GLY A 194 4.21 16.38 -27.94
N ASP A 195 4.58 16.91 -29.11
CA ASP A 195 4.41 16.23 -30.40
C ASP A 195 5.19 14.90 -30.46
N LEU A 196 6.43 14.89 -29.94
CA LEU A 196 7.23 13.64 -29.84
C LEU A 196 6.57 12.60 -28.93
N LEU A 197 6.04 13.03 -27.79
CA LEU A 197 5.35 12.12 -26.86
C LEU A 197 3.99 11.67 -27.37
N GLU A 198 3.31 12.50 -28.17
CA GLU A 198 2.09 12.09 -28.86
C GLU A 198 2.36 10.97 -29.86
N ALA A 199 3.41 11.12 -30.70
CA ALA A 199 3.83 10.08 -31.63
C ALA A 199 4.26 8.79 -30.88
N TYR A 200 4.95 8.93 -29.77
CA TYR A 200 5.31 7.79 -28.91
C TYR A 200 4.06 7.10 -28.32
N PHE A 201 3.09 7.88 -27.85
CA PHE A 201 1.82 7.34 -27.33
C PHE A 201 1.09 6.54 -28.41
N ASP A 202 0.94 7.11 -29.61
CA ASP A 202 0.21 6.47 -30.72
C ASP A 202 0.90 5.16 -31.18
N ALA A 203 2.23 5.13 -31.19
CA ALA A 203 2.99 3.97 -31.67
C ALA A 203 3.20 2.88 -30.59
N HIS A 204 3.41 3.27 -29.33
CA HIS A 204 3.93 2.36 -28.30
C HIS A 204 3.02 2.15 -27.10
N ILE A 205 1.97 2.94 -26.93
CA ILE A 205 1.06 2.83 -25.77
C ILE A 205 -0.36 2.54 -26.22
N ALA A 206 -0.96 3.37 -27.06
CA ALA A 206 -2.36 3.27 -27.45
C ALA A 206 -2.76 1.89 -28.02
N PRO A 207 -1.94 1.21 -28.87
CA PRO A 207 -2.29 -0.11 -29.41
C PRO A 207 -2.41 -1.21 -28.36
N PHE A 208 -1.80 -1.02 -27.19
CA PHE A 208 -1.77 -2.00 -26.09
C PHE A 208 -2.77 -1.69 -24.98
N LEU A 209 -3.55 -0.61 -25.13
CA LEU A 209 -4.60 -0.26 -24.20
C LEU A 209 -5.93 -0.88 -24.60
N SER A 210 -6.69 -1.31 -23.58
CA SER A 210 -8.03 -1.86 -23.75
C SER A 210 -9.04 -0.99 -23.00
N PRO A 211 -9.46 0.15 -23.57
CA PRO A 211 -10.42 1.05 -22.92
C PRO A 211 -11.79 0.37 -22.82
N MET A 212 -12.39 0.42 -21.63
CA MET A 212 -13.70 -0.14 -21.32
C MET A 212 -14.72 0.97 -21.05
N ILE A 213 -16.00 0.72 -21.34
CA ILE A 213 -17.10 1.65 -21.04
C ILE A 213 -18.11 0.92 -20.18
N ILE A 214 -18.40 1.47 -19.00
CA ILE A 214 -19.41 0.94 -18.10
C ILE A 214 -20.80 1.43 -18.54
N GLY A 215 -21.74 0.50 -18.67
CA GLY A 215 -23.11 0.79 -19.03
C GLY A 215 -24.07 -0.33 -18.61
N LYS A 216 -25.36 -0.16 -18.94
CA LYS A 216 -26.38 -1.17 -18.59
C LYS A 216 -26.09 -2.57 -19.15
N GLN A 217 -25.44 -2.63 -20.33
CA GLN A 217 -25.11 -3.89 -21.02
C GLN A 217 -23.69 -4.39 -20.73
N GLN A 218 -22.86 -3.55 -20.09
CA GLN A 218 -21.48 -3.88 -19.71
C GLN A 218 -21.33 -3.62 -18.20
N PRO A 219 -21.43 -4.66 -17.38
CA PRO A 219 -21.28 -4.52 -15.94
C PRO A 219 -19.88 -4.00 -15.57
N PHE A 220 -19.72 -3.57 -14.34
CA PHE A 220 -18.42 -3.14 -13.83
C PHE A 220 -17.37 -4.25 -13.99
N PRO A 221 -16.23 -3.98 -14.66
CA PRO A 221 -15.23 -5.01 -14.92
C PRO A 221 -14.52 -5.42 -13.62
N PHE A 222 -14.02 -6.66 -13.63
CA PHE A 222 -13.09 -7.08 -12.59
C PHE A 222 -11.78 -6.31 -12.74
N LEU A 223 -11.41 -5.54 -11.72
CA LEU A 223 -10.16 -4.79 -11.68
C LEU A 223 -9.11 -5.64 -10.96
N ALA A 224 -7.99 -5.89 -11.64
CA ALA A 224 -6.89 -6.64 -11.06
C ALA A 224 -6.22 -5.83 -9.93
N ASN A 225 -5.85 -6.52 -8.85
CA ASN A 225 -5.15 -5.90 -7.72
C ASN A 225 -3.75 -5.40 -8.13
N LYS A 226 -3.28 -4.34 -7.48
CA LYS A 226 -1.97 -3.69 -7.74
C LYS A 226 -1.80 -3.12 -9.16
N GLN A 227 -2.88 -2.91 -9.90
CA GLN A 227 -2.85 -2.24 -11.19
C GLN A 227 -3.45 -0.85 -11.11
N LEU A 228 -2.93 0.06 -11.94
CA LEU A 228 -3.45 1.41 -12.07
C LEU A 228 -4.50 1.45 -13.19
N TYR A 229 -5.59 2.13 -12.91
CA TYR A 229 -6.67 2.37 -13.86
C TYR A 229 -7.00 3.85 -13.90
N ALA A 230 -7.10 4.42 -15.09
CA ALA A 230 -7.70 5.72 -15.28
C ALA A 230 -9.21 5.57 -15.36
N VAL A 231 -9.94 6.37 -14.60
CA VAL A 231 -11.41 6.45 -14.66
C VAL A 231 -11.77 7.80 -15.23
N VAL A 232 -12.55 7.80 -16.33
CA VAL A 232 -12.92 9.02 -17.07
C VAL A 232 -14.42 9.14 -17.20
N LEU A 233 -14.92 10.38 -17.12
CA LEU A 233 -16.31 10.70 -17.42
C LEU A 233 -16.43 11.01 -18.90
N LEU A 234 -17.22 10.21 -19.59
CA LEU A 234 -17.47 10.33 -21.02
C LEU A 234 -18.85 10.93 -21.24
N THR A 235 -18.94 11.91 -22.12
CA THR A 235 -20.24 12.50 -22.52
C THR A 235 -20.54 12.11 -23.97
N THR A 236 -21.70 11.55 -24.22
CA THR A 236 -22.15 11.29 -25.60
C THR A 236 -22.58 12.59 -26.25
N GLN A 237 -22.64 12.65 -27.59
CA GLN A 237 -23.17 13.78 -28.33
C GLN A 237 -24.60 14.19 -27.92
N LYS A 238 -25.38 13.25 -27.36
CA LYS A 238 -26.74 13.48 -26.79
C LYS A 238 -26.71 13.89 -25.30
N GLY A 239 -25.57 14.27 -24.73
CA GLY A 239 -25.43 14.72 -23.36
C GLY A 239 -25.49 13.58 -22.31
N LYS A 240 -25.53 12.33 -22.72
CA LYS A 240 -25.60 11.17 -21.79
C LYS A 240 -24.22 10.89 -21.21
N LYS A 241 -24.11 10.85 -19.88
CA LYS A 241 -22.86 10.52 -19.15
C LYS A 241 -22.64 9.03 -19.08
N LYS A 242 -21.40 8.59 -19.27
CA LYS A 242 -20.92 7.22 -19.09
C LYS A 242 -19.57 7.24 -18.36
N THR A 243 -19.16 6.13 -17.83
CA THR A 243 -17.85 5.97 -17.20
C THR A 243 -16.97 5.12 -18.09
N GLY A 244 -15.79 5.64 -18.44
CA GLY A 244 -14.73 4.89 -19.10
C GLY A 244 -13.70 4.42 -18.08
N ILE A 245 -13.10 3.24 -18.29
CA ILE A 245 -11.99 2.71 -17.51
C ILE A 245 -10.89 2.30 -18.48
N VAL A 246 -9.66 2.77 -18.22
CA VAL A 246 -8.48 2.44 -19.01
C VAL A 246 -7.44 1.80 -18.09
N PRO A 247 -7.01 0.55 -18.33
CA PRO A 247 -5.86 -0.02 -17.64
C PRO A 247 -4.58 0.75 -18.00
N CYS A 248 -3.90 1.35 -17.00
CA CYS A 248 -2.67 2.14 -17.22
C CYS A 248 -1.40 1.32 -17.00
N SER A 249 -1.52 0.10 -16.49
CA SER A 249 -0.38 -0.79 -16.22
C SER A 249 -0.43 -2.00 -17.15
N ASN A 250 0.67 -2.28 -17.84
CA ASN A 250 0.88 -3.55 -18.51
C ASN A 250 2.38 -3.90 -18.57
N SER A 251 2.71 -5.07 -19.12
CA SER A 251 4.09 -5.54 -19.24
C SER A 251 4.78 -5.08 -20.54
N VAL A 252 4.05 -4.42 -21.45
CA VAL A 252 4.53 -4.10 -22.79
C VAL A 252 5.28 -2.77 -22.82
N PHE A 253 4.78 -1.74 -22.16
CA PHE A 253 5.41 -0.44 -22.10
C PHE A 253 5.91 -0.08 -20.70
N LYS A 254 6.95 0.76 -20.64
CA LYS A 254 7.53 1.22 -19.36
C LYS A 254 6.64 2.27 -18.71
N ARG A 255 6.52 2.23 -17.39
CA ARG A 255 5.82 3.26 -16.63
C ARG A 255 6.58 4.59 -16.61
N LEU A 256 7.92 4.55 -16.55
CA LEU A 256 8.78 5.73 -16.64
C LEU A 256 9.21 5.91 -18.09
N ILE A 257 8.70 6.95 -18.73
CA ILE A 257 9.02 7.35 -20.11
C ILE A 257 10.02 8.50 -20.05
N GLU A 258 11.23 8.28 -20.52
CA GLU A 258 12.25 9.33 -20.57
C GLU A 258 11.94 10.31 -21.71
N ILE A 259 12.03 11.61 -21.41
CA ILE A 259 11.86 12.67 -22.42
C ILE A 259 13.11 12.69 -23.30
N PRO A 260 13.00 12.45 -24.62
CA PRO A 260 14.17 12.30 -25.50
C PRO A 260 15.11 13.51 -25.49
N THR A 261 14.58 14.71 -25.38
CA THR A 261 15.31 15.99 -25.37
C THR A 261 15.92 16.36 -24.02
N ARG A 262 15.50 15.70 -22.94
CA ARG A 262 15.93 15.98 -21.55
C ARG A 262 16.38 14.71 -20.83
N PRO A 263 17.61 14.23 -21.04
CA PRO A 263 18.12 13.04 -20.37
C PRO A 263 17.95 13.12 -18.84
N GLY A 264 17.41 12.07 -18.21
CA GLY A 264 17.11 12.03 -16.78
C GLY A 264 15.77 12.63 -16.38
N THR A 265 15.03 13.20 -17.34
CA THR A 265 13.67 13.70 -17.10
C THR A 265 12.67 12.67 -17.60
N PHE A 266 11.70 12.32 -16.74
CA PHE A 266 10.74 11.26 -16.99
C PHE A 266 9.30 11.78 -16.87
N MET A 267 8.40 11.15 -17.61
CA MET A 267 6.97 11.24 -17.45
C MET A 267 6.40 9.88 -17.09
N LEU A 268 5.37 9.82 -16.26
CA LEU A 268 4.64 8.60 -15.96
C LEU A 268 3.73 8.23 -17.14
N SER A 269 3.65 6.94 -17.49
CA SER A 269 2.79 6.47 -18.57
C SER A 269 1.32 6.79 -18.33
N GLU A 270 0.88 6.73 -17.05
CA GLU A 270 -0.49 7.10 -16.68
C GLU A 270 -0.80 8.59 -16.91
N GLU A 271 0.18 9.49 -16.76
CA GLU A 271 0.04 10.91 -17.08
C GLU A 271 -0.18 11.10 -18.60
N LEU A 272 0.61 10.39 -19.41
CA LEU A 272 0.50 10.41 -20.86
C LEU A 272 -0.83 9.82 -21.33
N ILE A 273 -1.28 8.72 -20.74
CA ILE A 273 -2.57 8.10 -21.03
C ILE A 273 -3.73 9.04 -20.70
N LEU A 274 -3.68 9.72 -19.54
CA LEU A 274 -4.70 10.68 -19.14
C LEU A 274 -4.74 11.89 -20.08
N HIS A 275 -3.57 12.38 -20.53
CA HIS A 275 -3.51 13.52 -21.45
C HIS A 275 -4.13 13.18 -22.80
N PHE A 276 -3.84 12.03 -23.37
CA PHE A 276 -4.34 11.58 -24.67
C PHE A 276 -5.59 10.67 -24.57
N VAL A 277 -6.29 10.69 -23.45
CA VAL A 277 -7.44 9.80 -23.21
C VAL A 277 -8.56 9.99 -24.22
N SER A 278 -8.74 11.19 -24.77
CA SER A 278 -9.72 11.48 -25.82
C SER A 278 -9.51 10.65 -27.09
N LYS A 279 -8.25 10.32 -27.44
CA LYS A 279 -7.94 9.46 -28.58
C LYS A 279 -8.45 8.02 -28.39
N LEU A 280 -8.57 7.58 -27.13
CA LEU A 280 -9.07 6.24 -26.80
C LEU A 280 -10.61 6.15 -26.86
N TYR A 281 -11.29 7.29 -26.84
CA TYR A 281 -12.75 7.39 -26.86
C TYR A 281 -13.29 8.35 -27.93
N PRO A 282 -12.99 8.16 -29.23
CA PRO A 282 -13.25 9.12 -30.29
C PRO A 282 -14.74 9.45 -30.51
N LYS A 283 -15.67 8.62 -29.98
CA LYS A 283 -17.12 8.83 -30.05
C LYS A 283 -17.70 9.63 -28.88
N TYR A 284 -16.85 10.09 -27.96
CA TYR A 284 -17.24 10.80 -26.74
C TYR A 284 -16.53 12.13 -26.64
N VAL A 285 -17.13 13.05 -25.88
CA VAL A 285 -16.56 14.35 -25.53
C VAL A 285 -16.15 14.34 -24.07
#